data_093747f5d5dbeb018e79b4b2bcf53b56
#
_entry.id   093747f5d5dbeb018e79b4b2bcf53b56
#
_cell.length_a   1.000
_cell.length_b   1.000
_cell.length_c   1.000
_cell.angle_alpha   90.00
_cell.angle_beta   90.00
_cell.angle_gamma   90.00
#
_symmetry.space_group_name_H-M   'P 1'
#
loop_
_entity.id
_entity.type
_entity.pdbx_description
1 polymer ?
#
loop_
_entity_poly.entity_id
_entity_poly.type
_entity_poly.pdbx_seq_one_letter_code
_entity_poly.pdbx_strand_id
1 'polypeptide(L)'
;MIEITRGDILRADAEAIVNTVNCVGVMGRGIALQFKKAWPDNFKAYAIACKKNEVHPGKMFIFETGQLTNPRFIINFPTKRHWKGASKIEDIESGLASLVGDIQKMGIKSIAIPPLGAGLGGLEWPLVCEKIKHALQPLSDVHVFLYEPSGAPQNDKMAKQKETPKMKHTLLERKKK
;
A
#
# COMPACT_ATOMS: atom_id res chain seq x y z
N MET A 1 11.62 -8.44 -14.05
CA MET A 1 11.68 -6.99 -14.43
C MET A 1 10.83 -6.20 -13.44
N ILE A 2 11.36 -5.07 -12.87
CA ILE A 2 10.60 -4.20 -11.97
C ILE A 2 10.26 -2.89 -12.69
N GLU A 3 8.99 -2.59 -12.81
CA GLU A 3 8.44 -1.38 -13.42
C GLU A 3 7.80 -0.50 -12.34
N ILE A 4 8.27 0.74 -12.21
CA ILE A 4 7.65 1.74 -11.33
C ILE A 4 6.47 2.36 -12.04
N THR A 5 5.31 2.35 -11.41
CA THR A 5 4.07 2.84 -12.01
C THR A 5 3.21 3.65 -11.04
N ARG A 6 2.16 4.26 -11.54
CA ARG A 6 1.18 5.06 -10.80
C ARG A 6 -0.22 4.71 -11.25
N GLY A 7 -1.20 5.05 -10.45
CA GLY A 7 -2.60 4.86 -10.78
C GLY A 7 -3.32 3.92 -9.82
N ASP A 8 -4.41 3.34 -10.29
CA ASP A 8 -5.25 2.45 -9.51
C ASP A 8 -4.75 1.01 -9.63
N ILE A 9 -4.15 0.49 -8.56
CA ILE A 9 -3.63 -0.87 -8.51
C ILE A 9 -4.72 -1.95 -8.74
N LEU A 10 -5.98 -1.65 -8.43
CA LEU A 10 -7.09 -2.59 -8.65
C LEU A 10 -7.33 -2.86 -10.14
N ARG A 11 -6.79 -2.00 -11.03
CA ARG A 11 -6.83 -2.14 -12.48
C ARG A 11 -5.58 -2.79 -13.08
N ALA A 12 -4.64 -3.19 -12.24
CA ALA A 12 -3.43 -3.84 -12.71
C ALA A 12 -3.76 -5.15 -13.43
N ASP A 13 -3.21 -5.32 -14.64
CA ASP A 13 -3.24 -6.60 -15.33
C ASP A 13 -2.06 -7.45 -14.86
N ALA A 14 -2.19 -7.99 -13.67
CA ALA A 14 -1.20 -8.84 -13.03
C ALA A 14 -1.88 -10.08 -12.46
N GLU A 15 -1.17 -11.20 -12.51
CA GLU A 15 -1.66 -12.48 -11.97
C GLU A 15 -1.95 -12.41 -10.47
N ALA A 16 -1.13 -11.67 -9.73
CA ALA A 16 -1.34 -11.39 -8.32
C ALA A 16 -1.35 -9.89 -8.04
N ILE A 17 -2.22 -9.46 -7.12
CA ILE A 17 -2.27 -8.09 -6.61
C ILE A 17 -2.10 -8.13 -5.09
N VAL A 18 -1.18 -7.32 -4.56
CA VAL A 18 -0.91 -7.22 -3.13
C VAL A 18 -1.83 -6.19 -2.50
N ASN A 19 -2.49 -6.57 -1.42
CA ASN A 19 -3.27 -5.71 -0.54
C ASN A 19 -2.52 -5.51 0.78
N THR A 20 -2.44 -4.29 1.29
CA THR A 20 -1.85 -4.00 2.60
C THR A 20 -2.91 -4.15 3.70
N VAL A 21 -2.63 -4.98 4.70
CA VAL A 21 -3.59 -5.29 5.77
C VAL A 21 -2.96 -5.15 7.16
N ASN A 22 -3.82 -5.08 8.18
CA ASN A 22 -3.45 -5.29 9.58
C ASN A 22 -3.70 -6.76 10.00
N CYS A 23 -3.47 -7.06 11.27
CA CYS A 23 -3.64 -8.42 11.81
C CYS A 23 -4.93 -8.62 12.61
N VAL A 24 -5.85 -7.64 12.61
CA VAL A 24 -7.06 -7.66 13.45
C VAL A 24 -8.36 -7.67 12.65
N GLY A 25 -8.30 -7.89 11.34
CA GLY A 25 -9.49 -8.12 10.52
C GLY A 25 -10.24 -6.86 10.09
N VAL A 26 -9.60 -5.70 10.06
CA VAL A 26 -10.22 -4.42 9.69
C VAL A 26 -9.68 -3.91 8.35
N MET A 27 -10.56 -3.69 7.39
CA MET A 27 -10.28 -3.02 6.11
C MET A 27 -11.15 -1.76 6.02
N GLY A 28 -10.84 -0.75 6.83
CA GLY A 28 -11.70 0.42 7.02
C GLY A 28 -11.26 1.68 6.28
N ARG A 29 -10.03 1.74 5.74
CA ARG A 29 -9.46 2.93 5.13
C ARG A 29 -8.48 2.58 3.99
N GLY A 30 -8.20 3.57 3.15
CA GLY A 30 -7.18 3.49 2.13
C GLY A 30 -7.41 2.34 1.14
N ILE A 31 -6.31 1.74 0.71
CA ILE A 31 -6.33 0.67 -0.29
C ILE A 31 -7.08 -0.57 0.20
N ALA A 32 -6.96 -0.94 1.48
CA ALA A 32 -7.65 -2.09 2.05
C ALA A 32 -9.18 -1.98 1.93
N LEU A 33 -9.73 -0.78 2.14
CA LEU A 33 -11.16 -0.54 1.95
C LEU A 33 -11.59 -0.75 0.49
N GLN A 34 -10.76 -0.33 -0.47
CA GLN A 34 -11.03 -0.55 -1.90
C GLN A 34 -11.01 -2.03 -2.24
N PHE A 35 -10.06 -2.80 -1.72
CA PHE A 35 -10.02 -4.26 -1.86
C PHE A 35 -11.23 -4.94 -1.23
N LYS A 36 -11.68 -4.50 -0.06
CA LYS A 36 -12.89 -5.01 0.57
C LYS A 36 -14.13 -4.85 -0.32
N LYS A 37 -14.23 -3.69 -1.00
CA LYS A 37 -15.34 -3.42 -1.92
C LYS A 37 -15.25 -4.24 -3.20
N ALA A 38 -14.06 -4.40 -3.76
CA ALA A 38 -13.83 -5.12 -5.01
C ALA A 38 -13.90 -6.65 -4.83
N TRP A 39 -13.39 -7.16 -3.72
CA TRP A 39 -13.34 -8.60 -3.39
C TRP A 39 -13.87 -8.86 -1.98
N PRO A 40 -15.19 -8.79 -1.75
CA PRO A 40 -15.77 -8.97 -0.42
C PRO A 40 -15.50 -10.37 0.17
N ASP A 41 -15.36 -11.40 -0.65
CA ASP A 41 -15.06 -12.75 -0.17
C ASP A 41 -13.60 -12.88 0.31
N ASN A 42 -12.67 -12.16 -0.30
CA ASN A 42 -11.32 -12.01 0.25
C ASN A 42 -11.36 -11.39 1.65
N PHE A 43 -12.13 -10.33 1.84
CA PHE A 43 -12.27 -9.70 3.16
C PHE A 43 -12.85 -10.67 4.20
N LYS A 44 -13.89 -11.43 3.86
CA LYS A 44 -14.49 -12.42 4.77
C LYS A 44 -13.49 -13.48 5.20
N ALA A 45 -12.76 -14.06 4.23
CA ALA A 45 -11.74 -15.07 4.50
C ALA A 45 -10.62 -14.53 5.38
N TYR A 46 -10.11 -13.33 5.07
CA TYR A 46 -9.10 -12.63 5.86
C TYR A 46 -9.59 -12.35 7.30
N ALA A 47 -10.81 -11.86 7.47
CA ALA A 47 -11.36 -11.57 8.80
C ALA A 47 -11.50 -12.82 9.67
N ILE A 48 -11.88 -13.95 9.07
CA ILE A 48 -11.93 -15.26 9.75
C ILE A 48 -10.52 -15.70 10.17
N ALA A 49 -9.53 -15.58 9.28
CA ALA A 49 -8.14 -15.92 9.58
C ALA A 49 -7.56 -15.05 10.71
N CYS A 50 -7.88 -13.74 10.74
CA CYS A 50 -7.50 -12.87 11.85
C CYS A 50 -8.09 -13.32 13.19
N LYS A 51 -9.37 -13.72 13.23
CA LYS A 51 -10.01 -14.25 14.44
C LYS A 51 -9.35 -15.52 14.97
N LYS A 52 -8.75 -16.30 14.07
CA LYS A 52 -8.00 -17.53 14.42
C LYS A 52 -6.52 -17.27 14.73
N ASN A 53 -6.08 -16.01 14.75
CA ASN A 53 -4.68 -15.60 14.89
C ASN A 53 -3.75 -16.20 13.82
N GLU A 54 -4.24 -16.39 12.60
CA GLU A 54 -3.48 -16.92 11.47
C GLU A 54 -2.79 -15.84 10.64
N VAL A 55 -3.17 -14.55 10.85
CA VAL A 55 -2.62 -13.40 10.16
C VAL A 55 -1.68 -12.63 11.08
N HIS A 56 -0.39 -12.61 10.72
CA HIS A 56 0.64 -11.91 11.48
C HIS A 56 1.77 -11.45 10.56
N PRO A 57 2.62 -10.49 10.98
CA PRO A 57 3.75 -10.04 10.18
C PRO A 57 4.67 -11.18 9.78
N GLY A 58 5.24 -11.08 8.58
CA GLY A 58 6.14 -12.10 8.05
C GLY A 58 5.46 -13.30 7.38
N LYS A 59 4.12 -13.29 7.29
CA LYS A 59 3.35 -14.32 6.60
C LYS A 59 2.26 -13.71 5.74
N MET A 60 2.23 -14.08 4.45
CA MET A 60 1.15 -13.66 3.55
C MET A 60 -0.13 -14.45 3.83
N PHE A 61 -1.28 -13.79 3.70
CA PHE A 61 -2.58 -14.44 3.59
C PHE A 61 -3.05 -14.37 2.14
N ILE A 62 -2.99 -15.48 1.43
CA ILE A 62 -3.26 -15.54 -0.01
C ILE A 62 -4.68 -16.04 -0.24
N PHE A 63 -5.43 -15.28 -1.05
CA PHE A 63 -6.78 -15.59 -1.47
C PHE A 63 -6.81 -15.84 -2.97
N GLU A 64 -7.33 -17.00 -3.38
CA GLU A 64 -7.58 -17.33 -4.79
C GLU A 64 -8.93 -16.75 -5.21
N THR A 65 -8.95 -15.94 -6.27
CA THR A 65 -10.19 -15.31 -6.75
C THR A 65 -11.13 -16.28 -7.43
N GLY A 66 -10.61 -17.41 -7.88
CA GLY A 66 -11.38 -18.37 -8.69
C GLY A 66 -11.67 -17.90 -10.12
N GLN A 67 -11.13 -16.74 -10.53
CA GLN A 67 -11.32 -16.18 -11.87
C GLN A 67 -10.32 -16.81 -12.86
N LEU A 68 -10.73 -16.93 -14.12
CA LEU A 68 -9.83 -17.34 -15.21
C LEU A 68 -8.97 -16.18 -15.70
N THR A 69 -9.39 -14.95 -15.45
CA THR A 69 -8.68 -13.72 -15.79
C THR A 69 -7.96 -13.14 -14.57
N ASN A 70 -7.02 -12.23 -14.80
CA ASN A 70 -6.31 -11.51 -13.74
C ASN A 70 -7.27 -10.58 -12.93
N PRO A 71 -7.03 -10.41 -11.64
CA PRO A 71 -6.06 -11.15 -10.84
C PRO A 71 -6.58 -12.54 -10.43
N ARG A 72 -5.70 -13.54 -10.45
CA ARG A 72 -5.98 -14.88 -9.92
C ARG A 72 -5.79 -14.96 -8.41
N PHE A 73 -4.88 -14.12 -7.88
CA PHE A 73 -4.53 -14.12 -6.47
C PHE A 73 -4.60 -12.70 -5.88
N ILE A 74 -5.19 -12.60 -4.69
CA ILE A 74 -5.07 -11.43 -3.82
C ILE A 74 -4.13 -11.82 -2.69
N ILE A 75 -2.99 -11.14 -2.59
CA ILE A 75 -1.99 -11.40 -1.57
C ILE A 75 -2.14 -10.35 -0.47
N ASN A 76 -2.72 -10.73 0.66
CA ASN A 76 -2.85 -9.84 1.80
C ASN A 76 -1.54 -9.83 2.57
N PHE A 77 -0.85 -8.71 2.53
CA PHE A 77 0.45 -8.47 3.14
C PHE A 77 0.25 -7.72 4.47
N PRO A 78 0.51 -8.33 5.63
CA PRO A 78 0.41 -7.64 6.91
C PRO A 78 1.49 -6.58 7.06
N THR A 79 1.13 -5.31 6.87
CA THR A 79 2.01 -4.14 7.03
C THR A 79 1.87 -3.47 8.38
N LYS A 80 0.81 -3.79 9.12
CA LYS A 80 0.53 -3.30 10.47
C LYS A 80 0.02 -4.43 11.36
N ARG A 81 0.35 -4.38 12.62
CA ARG A 81 -0.21 -5.32 13.61
C ARG A 81 -1.63 -4.95 14.00
N HIS A 82 -1.90 -3.66 14.12
CA HIS A 82 -3.20 -3.09 14.45
C HIS A 82 -3.48 -1.88 13.56
N TRP A 83 -4.74 -1.62 13.22
CA TRP A 83 -5.13 -0.52 12.32
C TRP A 83 -4.79 0.88 12.86
N LYS A 84 -4.71 1.06 14.19
CA LYS A 84 -4.27 2.30 14.85
C LYS A 84 -2.75 2.46 14.91
N GLY A 85 -2.00 1.37 14.74
CA GLY A 85 -0.55 1.39 14.86
C GLY A 85 0.16 1.89 13.62
N ALA A 86 1.46 2.16 13.76
CA ALA A 86 2.37 2.43 12.64
C ALA A 86 2.92 1.12 12.07
N SER A 87 3.34 1.16 10.81
CA SER A 87 4.12 0.08 10.20
C SER A 87 5.55 0.09 10.74
N LYS A 88 6.16 -1.09 10.79
CA LYS A 88 7.56 -1.27 11.17
C LYS A 88 8.33 -1.82 9.97
N ILE A 89 9.52 -1.30 9.72
CA ILE A 89 10.33 -1.72 8.57
C ILE A 89 10.70 -3.20 8.65
N GLU A 90 10.94 -3.72 9.85
CA GLU A 90 11.26 -5.13 10.09
C GLU A 90 10.11 -6.06 9.69
N ASP A 91 8.85 -5.63 9.90
CA ASP A 91 7.67 -6.36 9.47
C ASP A 91 7.53 -6.36 7.94
N ILE A 92 7.95 -5.27 7.27
CA ILE A 92 8.02 -5.21 5.81
C ILE A 92 9.11 -6.15 5.28
N GLU A 93 10.29 -6.11 5.86
CA GLU A 93 11.42 -6.97 5.43
C GLU A 93 11.09 -8.46 5.57
N SER A 94 10.57 -8.88 6.72
CA SER A 94 10.15 -10.27 6.92
C SER A 94 9.00 -10.68 5.99
N GLY A 95 8.05 -9.77 5.75
CA GLY A 95 6.97 -9.98 4.80
C GLY A 95 7.46 -10.12 3.37
N LEU A 96 8.43 -9.33 2.94
CA LEU A 96 9.04 -9.44 1.61
C LEU A 96 9.75 -10.77 1.40
N ALA A 97 10.46 -11.29 2.41
CA ALA A 97 11.08 -12.60 2.34
C ALA A 97 10.04 -13.71 2.14
N SER A 98 8.92 -13.65 2.87
CA SER A 98 7.79 -14.56 2.70
C SER A 98 7.15 -14.43 1.31
N LEU A 99 6.91 -13.20 0.85
CA LEU A 99 6.32 -12.92 -0.47
C LEU A 99 7.15 -13.53 -1.61
N VAL A 100 8.48 -13.37 -1.56
CA VAL A 100 9.39 -13.97 -2.56
C VAL A 100 9.24 -15.49 -2.60
N GLY A 101 9.22 -16.14 -1.43
CA GLY A 101 9.01 -17.58 -1.34
C GLY A 101 7.66 -18.02 -1.92
N ASP A 102 6.58 -17.27 -1.62
CA ASP A 102 5.25 -17.56 -2.14
C ASP A 102 5.17 -17.38 -3.66
N ILE A 103 5.77 -16.32 -4.21
CA ILE A 103 5.85 -16.08 -5.67
C ILE A 103 6.52 -17.27 -6.37
N GLN A 104 7.65 -17.73 -5.84
CA GLN A 104 8.38 -18.87 -6.39
C GLN A 104 7.59 -20.17 -6.30
N LYS A 105 7.05 -20.47 -5.11
CA LYS A 105 6.27 -21.69 -4.84
C LYS A 105 5.02 -21.78 -5.71
N MET A 106 4.34 -20.66 -5.93
CA MET A 106 3.10 -20.61 -6.71
C MET A 106 3.35 -20.42 -8.21
N GLY A 107 4.58 -20.14 -8.63
CA GLY A 107 4.94 -19.91 -10.03
C GLY A 107 4.34 -18.62 -10.61
N ILE A 108 4.10 -17.60 -9.77
CA ILE A 108 3.53 -16.32 -10.20
C ILE A 108 4.49 -15.60 -11.13
N LYS A 109 3.99 -15.14 -12.28
CA LYS A 109 4.79 -14.47 -13.32
C LYS A 109 4.60 -12.96 -13.39
N SER A 110 3.51 -12.45 -12.83
CA SER A 110 3.28 -11.01 -12.74
C SER A 110 2.60 -10.63 -11.43
N ILE A 111 3.06 -9.53 -10.81
CA ILE A 111 2.56 -9.07 -9.52
C ILE A 111 2.52 -7.55 -9.44
N ALA A 112 1.43 -7.01 -8.92
CA ALA A 112 1.29 -5.59 -8.61
C ALA A 112 1.45 -5.38 -7.09
N ILE A 113 2.36 -4.48 -6.71
CA ILE A 113 2.72 -4.21 -5.32
C ILE A 113 2.47 -2.74 -5.00
N PRO A 114 1.69 -2.43 -3.95
CA PRO A 114 1.46 -1.07 -3.49
C PRO A 114 2.64 -0.58 -2.64
N PRO A 115 2.68 0.72 -2.27
CA PRO A 115 3.72 1.25 -1.39
C PRO A 115 3.56 0.73 0.05
N LEU A 116 4.12 -0.45 0.32
CA LEU A 116 3.99 -1.20 1.56
C LEU A 116 4.35 -0.37 2.80
N GLY A 117 3.37 -0.09 3.66
CA GLY A 117 3.59 0.66 4.89
C GLY A 117 3.92 2.15 4.72
N ALA A 118 4.05 2.66 3.49
CA ALA A 118 4.45 4.04 3.22
C ALA A 118 3.28 5.03 3.07
N GLY A 119 2.05 4.56 3.13
CA GLY A 119 0.85 5.42 3.19
C GLY A 119 0.44 5.68 4.64
N LEU A 120 -0.70 5.12 5.05
CA LEU A 120 -1.20 5.19 6.43
C LEU A 120 -0.28 4.51 7.46
N GLY A 121 0.72 3.74 7.01
CA GLY A 121 1.73 3.11 7.87
C GLY A 121 2.82 4.06 8.35
N GLY A 122 3.05 5.17 7.66
CA GLY A 122 3.98 6.22 8.05
C GLY A 122 5.46 5.94 7.73
N LEU A 123 5.78 4.87 7.01
CA LEU A 123 7.15 4.61 6.57
C LEU A 123 7.54 5.51 5.39
N GLU A 124 8.82 5.85 5.32
CA GLU A 124 9.38 6.64 4.22
C GLU A 124 9.44 5.83 2.94
N TRP A 125 8.81 6.34 1.87
CA TRP A 125 8.71 5.63 0.60
C TRP A 125 10.07 5.27 -0.03
N PRO A 126 11.08 6.15 -0.07
CA PRO A 126 12.37 5.79 -0.65
C PRO A 126 12.99 4.55 0.00
N LEU A 127 12.91 4.44 1.33
CA LEU A 127 13.42 3.30 2.07
C LEU A 127 12.63 2.02 1.73
N VAL A 128 11.31 2.08 1.75
CA VAL A 128 10.45 0.94 1.42
C VAL A 128 10.66 0.49 -0.03
N CYS A 129 10.73 1.43 -0.96
CA CYS A 129 10.98 1.16 -2.38
C CYS A 129 12.30 0.42 -2.60
N GLU A 130 13.37 0.84 -1.92
CA GLU A 130 14.67 0.16 -1.98
C GLU A 130 14.59 -1.28 -1.45
N LYS A 131 13.92 -1.49 -0.30
CA LYS A 131 13.73 -2.82 0.28
C LYS A 131 12.94 -3.74 -0.66
N ILE A 132 11.87 -3.24 -1.29
CA ILE A 132 11.09 -4.01 -2.26
C ILE A 132 11.95 -4.40 -3.46
N LYS A 133 12.66 -3.44 -4.05
CA LYS A 133 13.55 -3.69 -5.20
C LYS A 133 14.61 -4.74 -4.88
N HIS A 134 15.26 -4.59 -3.73
CA HIS A 134 16.29 -5.53 -3.29
C HIS A 134 15.75 -6.95 -3.11
N ALA A 135 14.61 -7.10 -2.44
CA ALA A 135 13.99 -8.40 -2.19
C ALA A 135 13.55 -9.10 -3.48
N LEU A 136 13.03 -8.35 -4.46
CA LEU A 136 12.47 -8.91 -5.70
C LEU A 136 13.48 -9.01 -6.85
N GLN A 137 14.66 -8.40 -6.72
CA GLN A 137 15.71 -8.45 -7.75
C GLN A 137 16.07 -9.86 -8.22
N PRO A 138 16.14 -10.89 -7.35
CA PRO A 138 16.44 -12.25 -7.77
C PRO A 138 15.36 -12.91 -8.65
N LEU A 139 14.16 -12.35 -8.69
CA LEU A 139 13.03 -12.89 -9.47
C LEU A 139 13.07 -12.37 -10.92
N SER A 140 14.05 -12.83 -11.71
CA SER A 140 14.32 -12.32 -13.06
C SER A 140 13.18 -12.60 -14.06
N ASP A 141 12.41 -13.66 -13.84
CA ASP A 141 11.31 -14.13 -14.70
C ASP A 141 9.92 -13.64 -14.25
N VAL A 142 9.88 -12.74 -13.25
CA VAL A 142 8.64 -12.14 -12.74
C VAL A 142 8.55 -10.68 -13.15
N HIS A 143 7.40 -10.28 -13.71
CA HIS A 143 7.10 -8.88 -13.98
C HIS A 143 6.46 -8.24 -12.74
N VAL A 144 7.13 -7.28 -12.15
CA VAL A 144 6.69 -6.56 -10.94
C VAL A 144 6.26 -5.15 -11.32
N PHE A 145 4.98 -4.83 -11.09
CA PHE A 145 4.44 -3.47 -11.15
C PHE A 145 4.49 -2.87 -9.75
N LEU A 146 5.45 -1.99 -9.49
CA LEU A 146 5.61 -1.33 -8.19
C LEU A 146 4.94 0.04 -8.23
N TYR A 147 3.83 0.16 -7.50
CA TYR A 147 3.05 1.39 -7.42
C TYR A 147 3.66 2.38 -6.43
N GLU A 148 3.83 3.62 -6.87
CA GLU A 148 4.23 4.72 -6.00
C GLU A 148 3.06 5.24 -5.15
N PRO A 149 3.32 5.86 -3.97
CA PRO A 149 2.27 6.51 -3.20
C PRO A 149 1.53 7.55 -4.03
N SER A 150 0.21 7.49 -4.07
CA SER A 150 -0.62 8.54 -4.66
C SER A 150 -0.70 9.71 -3.68
N GLY A 151 -0.27 10.90 -4.10
CA GLY A 151 -0.44 12.12 -3.32
C GLY A 151 0.72 12.52 -2.45
N ALA A 152 1.97 12.07 -2.71
CA ALA A 152 3.13 12.83 -2.28
C ALA A 152 2.98 14.25 -2.84
N PRO A 153 3.00 15.32 -2.01
CA PRO A 153 2.90 16.68 -2.53
C PRO A 153 4.04 16.89 -3.51
N GLN A 154 3.71 17.16 -4.77
CA GLN A 154 4.70 17.73 -5.67
C GLN A 154 5.20 18.99 -5.00
N ASN A 155 6.51 19.20 -4.97
CA ASN A 155 7.15 20.37 -4.33
C ASN A 155 6.51 21.72 -4.72
N ASP A 156 5.85 21.79 -5.87
CA ASP A 156 5.10 22.95 -6.37
C ASP A 156 3.84 23.31 -5.55
N LYS A 157 3.27 22.39 -4.78
CA LYS A 157 2.11 22.69 -3.92
C LYS A 157 2.52 23.23 -2.54
N MET A 158 3.73 22.96 -2.09
CA MET A 158 4.26 23.52 -0.82
C MET A 158 4.65 25.01 -0.96
N ALA A 159 5.04 25.47 -2.14
CA ALA A 159 5.40 26.88 -2.37
C ALA A 159 4.18 27.81 -2.30
N LYS A 160 2.97 27.32 -2.65
CA LYS A 160 1.75 28.16 -2.68
C LYS A 160 1.04 28.29 -1.33
N GLN A 161 1.39 27.51 -0.32
CA GLN A 161 0.77 27.63 1.02
C GLN A 161 1.52 28.57 1.97
N LYS A 162 2.66 29.16 1.55
CA LYS A 162 3.42 30.12 2.38
C LYS A 162 3.09 31.58 2.13
N GLU A 163 2.22 31.90 1.19
CA GLU A 163 1.72 33.27 1.00
C GLU A 163 0.39 33.45 1.72
N THR A 164 0.46 33.71 3.01
CA THR A 164 -0.66 34.34 3.74
C THR A 164 -0.79 35.79 3.27
N PRO A 165 -1.98 36.25 2.89
CA PRO A 165 -2.16 37.67 2.53
C PRO A 165 -1.89 38.53 3.77
N LYS A 166 -0.91 39.40 3.68
CA LYS A 166 -0.74 40.47 4.67
C LYS A 166 -2.00 41.32 4.69
N MET A 167 -2.74 41.28 5.81
CA MET A 167 -3.82 42.21 6.09
C MET A 167 -3.26 43.64 6.01
N LYS A 168 -3.74 44.42 5.00
CA LYS A 168 -3.52 45.86 4.97
C LYS A 168 -4.37 46.47 6.08
N HIS A 169 -3.72 46.93 7.14
CA HIS A 169 -4.33 47.91 8.06
C HIS A 169 -4.56 49.20 7.32
N THR A 170 -5.80 49.50 6.98
CA THR A 170 -6.21 50.81 6.53
C THR A 170 -6.51 51.62 7.79
N LEU A 171 -5.61 52.55 8.11
CA LEU A 171 -5.85 53.58 9.12
C LEU A 171 -6.94 54.51 8.58
N LEU A 172 -8.09 54.52 9.20
CA LEU A 172 -9.11 55.57 9.04
C LEU A 172 -8.71 56.73 9.94
N GLU A 173 -8.12 57.75 9.35
CA GLU A 173 -7.99 59.06 9.98
C GLU A 173 -9.39 59.67 10.17
N ARG A 174 -9.78 59.87 11.41
CA ARG A 174 -10.91 60.73 11.78
C ARG A 174 -10.45 62.18 11.67
N LYS A 175 -10.95 62.94 10.68
CA LYS A 175 -10.97 64.39 10.75
C LYS A 175 -12.16 64.82 11.55
N LYS A 176 -11.85 65.51 12.67
CA LYS A 176 -12.82 66.33 13.44
C LYS A 176 -13.10 67.61 12.66
N LYS A 177 -14.35 67.96 12.51
CA LYS A 177 -14.92 69.30 12.74
C LYS A 177 -16.38 69.15 13.14
#